data_bf26430d9a7ca48fcb9cb698afa29e5d
#
_entry.id   bf26430d9a7ca48fcb9cb698afa29e5d
#
_cell.length_a   1.000
_cell.length_b   1.000
_cell.length_c   1.000
_cell.angle_alpha   90.00
_cell.angle_beta   90.00
_cell.angle_gamma   90.00
#
_symmetry.space_group_name_H-M   'P 1'
#
loop_
_entity.id
_entity.type
_entity.pdbx_description
1 polymer ?
#
loop_
_entity_poly.entity_id
_entity_poly.type
_entity_poly.pdbx_seq_one_letter_code
_entity_poly.pdbx_strand_id
1 'polypeptide(L)'
;MADPNPQSAIRDPQSATDLAVLHAIASLASSAADAASAQRQILSIIMAAFPADSGSLALLSPETGGLEIGVQQGLPSDVGEFALKPGQGITGWVALHGQPLLVPDVAHEPRYISARAGVRCEMAAPLSADGHTLGVVNLDADRLGAFTDADLARLTRYAAEAGTVLHRLWQYERLRAHSQQLTTLVELGHALVTQLAPEELLSTLTQSGRALFNARLCLLHDYDGERRELRL
;
A
#
# COMPACT_ATOMS: atom_id res chain seq x y z
N MET A 1 26.74 50.72 10.45
CA MET A 1 25.84 49.93 9.59
C MET A 1 26.51 48.58 9.43
N ALA A 2 26.12 47.60 10.23
CA ALA A 2 26.69 46.27 10.19
C ALA A 2 25.79 45.40 9.31
N ASP A 3 26.40 44.79 8.29
CA ASP A 3 25.80 43.89 7.31
C ASP A 3 25.35 42.60 8.04
N PRO A 4 24.09 42.14 7.93
CA PRO A 4 23.69 40.87 8.54
C PRO A 4 24.29 39.72 7.72
N ASN A 5 25.20 39.01 8.34
CA ASN A 5 25.81 37.77 7.82
C ASN A 5 24.75 36.70 7.56
N PRO A 6 24.54 36.23 6.29
CA PRO A 6 23.52 35.23 5.97
C PRO A 6 23.91 33.81 6.32
N GLN A 7 24.98 33.56 7.08
CA GLN A 7 25.52 32.22 7.35
C GLN A 7 25.11 31.60 8.68
N SER A 8 24.19 32.18 9.45
CA SER A 8 23.70 31.61 10.71
C SER A 8 22.28 31.00 10.62
N ALA A 9 21.90 30.43 9.47
CA ALA A 9 20.82 29.46 9.48
C ALA A 9 21.35 28.16 10.14
N ILE A 10 21.32 28.14 11.48
CA ILE A 10 21.49 26.93 12.29
C ILE A 10 20.51 25.92 11.66
N ARG A 11 21.04 24.91 10.96
CA ARG A 11 20.23 23.76 10.50
C ARG A 11 19.70 23.12 11.76
N ASP A 12 18.40 23.28 11.99
CA ASP A 12 17.70 22.63 13.09
C ASP A 12 17.97 21.10 12.93
N PRO A 13 18.56 20.44 13.96
CA PRO A 13 18.84 19.00 13.92
C PRO A 13 17.60 18.17 13.53
N GLN A 14 16.42 18.65 13.94
CA GLN A 14 15.13 18.05 13.62
C GLN A 14 14.85 18.10 12.10
N SER A 15 15.15 19.23 11.46
CA SER A 15 14.98 19.39 10.01
C SER A 15 15.90 18.46 9.21
N ALA A 16 17.12 18.23 9.68
CA ALA A 16 18.04 17.28 9.04
C ALA A 16 17.56 15.82 9.18
N THR A 17 17.01 15.47 10.34
CA THR A 17 16.43 14.15 10.58
C THR A 17 15.19 13.93 9.71
N ASP A 18 14.30 14.91 9.60
CA ASP A 18 13.11 14.84 8.75
C ASP A 18 13.48 14.64 7.28
N LEU A 19 14.49 15.36 6.79
CA LEU A 19 14.95 15.20 5.41
C LEU A 19 15.52 13.80 5.16
N ALA A 20 16.25 13.23 6.12
CA ALA A 20 16.78 11.88 6.01
C ALA A 20 15.66 10.82 5.94
N VAL A 21 14.61 10.97 6.75
CA VAL A 21 13.44 10.09 6.74
C VAL A 21 12.70 10.18 5.41
N LEU A 22 12.40 11.40 4.93
CA LEU A 22 11.76 11.60 3.63
C LEU A 22 12.59 11.01 2.48
N HIS A 23 13.91 11.21 2.50
CA HIS A 23 14.80 10.63 1.50
C HIS A 23 14.80 9.09 1.55
N ALA A 24 14.82 8.51 2.75
CA ALA A 24 14.75 7.06 2.92
C ALA A 24 13.44 6.49 2.35
N ILE A 25 12.30 7.13 2.60
CA ILE A 25 11.00 6.74 2.03
C ILE A 25 11.02 6.88 0.51
N ALA A 26 11.45 8.04 -0.01
CA ALA A 26 11.48 8.31 -1.45
C ALA A 26 12.35 7.31 -2.23
N SER A 27 13.48 6.88 -1.65
CA SER A 27 14.40 5.92 -2.28
C SER A 27 13.78 4.55 -2.51
N LEU A 28 12.74 4.18 -1.76
CA LEU A 28 12.01 2.91 -1.92
C LEU A 28 11.29 2.79 -3.28
N ALA A 29 10.97 3.92 -3.91
CA ALA A 29 10.39 3.92 -5.26
C ALA A 29 11.27 3.20 -6.32
N SER A 30 12.58 3.12 -6.08
CA SER A 30 13.53 2.48 -6.99
C SER A 30 14.25 1.27 -6.40
N SER A 31 14.26 1.12 -5.06
CA SER A 31 15.03 0.06 -4.36
C SER A 31 14.17 -1.07 -3.81
N ALA A 32 12.86 -0.86 -3.61
CA ALA A 32 11.98 -1.91 -3.13
C ALA A 32 11.74 -2.97 -4.20
N ALA A 33 11.68 -4.23 -3.80
CA ALA A 33 11.45 -5.35 -4.70
C ALA A 33 10.00 -5.35 -5.26
N ASP A 34 9.05 -4.96 -4.41
CA ASP A 34 7.62 -4.88 -4.68
C ASP A 34 6.94 -3.92 -3.69
N ALA A 35 5.67 -3.62 -3.95
CA ALA A 35 4.86 -2.73 -3.12
C ALA A 35 4.70 -3.25 -1.67
N ALA A 36 4.59 -4.56 -1.46
CA ALA A 36 4.46 -5.14 -0.12
C ALA A 36 5.75 -4.98 0.70
N SER A 37 6.91 -5.13 0.05
CA SER A 37 8.21 -4.86 0.67
C SER A 37 8.37 -3.38 1.01
N ALA A 38 7.94 -2.48 0.12
CA ALA A 38 7.94 -1.04 0.37
C ALA A 38 7.08 -0.67 1.58
N GLN A 39 5.86 -1.22 1.71
CA GLN A 39 4.98 -0.98 2.87
C GLN A 39 5.65 -1.34 4.19
N ARG A 40 6.30 -2.52 4.27
CA ARG A 40 7.02 -2.95 5.50
C ARG A 40 8.16 -2.00 5.85
N GLN A 41 8.95 -1.59 4.86
CA GLN A 41 10.07 -0.67 5.07
C GLN A 41 9.59 0.73 5.43
N ILE A 42 8.55 1.25 4.78
CA ILE A 42 7.92 2.54 5.10
C ILE A 42 7.45 2.56 6.55
N LEU A 43 6.69 1.54 7.00
CA LEU A 43 6.22 1.47 8.38
C LEU A 43 7.38 1.45 9.37
N SER A 44 8.42 0.66 9.10
CA SER A 44 9.62 0.58 9.95
C SER A 44 10.36 1.93 10.04
N ILE A 45 10.54 2.62 8.91
CA ILE A 45 11.18 3.94 8.86
C ILE A 45 10.36 4.96 9.64
N ILE A 46 9.04 4.98 9.45
CA ILE A 46 8.16 5.92 10.15
C ILE A 46 8.16 5.62 11.64
N MET A 47 7.97 4.38 12.07
CA MET A 47 7.98 4.04 13.50
C MET A 47 9.29 4.40 14.19
N ALA A 48 10.43 4.24 13.53
CA ALA A 48 11.72 4.63 14.08
C ALA A 48 11.88 6.15 14.30
N ALA A 49 11.06 6.96 13.65
CA ALA A 49 11.10 8.43 13.78
C ALA A 49 10.23 8.99 14.92
N PHE A 50 9.42 8.14 15.58
CA PHE A 50 8.48 8.53 16.62
C PHE A 50 8.55 7.62 17.85
N PRO A 51 8.14 8.10 19.03
CA PRO A 51 8.07 7.27 20.25
C PRO A 51 6.82 6.36 20.24
N ALA A 52 6.62 5.62 19.16
CA ALA A 52 5.49 4.73 18.95
C ALA A 52 5.79 3.31 19.45
N ASP A 53 4.82 2.69 20.13
CA ASP A 53 4.90 1.31 20.62
C ASP A 53 4.31 0.32 19.60
N SER A 54 3.36 0.77 18.78
CA SER A 54 2.80 0.03 17.64
C SER A 54 2.40 0.94 16.50
N GLY A 55 2.20 0.34 15.32
CA GLY A 55 1.74 1.05 14.15
C GLY A 55 1.29 0.13 13.03
N SER A 56 0.56 0.70 12.08
CA SER A 56 0.06 -0.01 10.91
C SER A 56 -0.04 0.89 9.69
N LEU A 57 -0.03 0.27 8.51
CA LEU A 57 -0.49 0.85 7.25
C LEU A 57 -1.75 0.11 6.83
N ALA A 58 -2.88 0.81 6.81
CA ALA A 58 -4.15 0.33 6.30
C ALA A 58 -4.40 0.94 4.92
N LEU A 59 -4.74 0.12 3.94
CA LEU A 59 -4.94 0.52 2.56
C LEU A 59 -6.40 0.39 2.17
N LEU A 60 -6.90 1.32 1.35
CA LEU A 60 -8.22 1.24 0.77
C LEU A 60 -8.24 0.16 -0.32
N SER A 61 -9.07 -0.85 -0.13
CA SER A 61 -9.33 -1.89 -1.12
C SER A 61 -10.21 -1.34 -2.23
N PRO A 62 -9.76 -1.36 -3.50
CA PRO A 62 -10.59 -0.91 -4.62
C PRO A 62 -11.85 -1.78 -4.83
N GLU A 63 -11.81 -3.04 -4.39
CA GLU A 63 -12.88 -4.01 -4.59
C GLU A 63 -13.99 -3.87 -3.55
N THR A 64 -13.60 -3.70 -2.28
CA THR A 64 -14.55 -3.65 -1.16
C THR A 64 -14.86 -2.23 -0.69
N GLY A 65 -14.00 -1.27 -1.02
CA GLY A 65 -14.03 0.09 -0.45
C GLY A 65 -13.67 0.14 1.03
N GLY A 66 -13.29 -0.98 1.63
CA GLY A 66 -12.86 -1.11 3.02
C GLY A 66 -11.38 -0.78 3.21
N LEU A 67 -10.98 -0.57 4.46
CA LEU A 67 -9.59 -0.45 4.87
C LEU A 67 -9.08 -1.83 5.29
N GLU A 68 -8.05 -2.30 4.62
CA GLU A 68 -7.36 -3.56 4.93
C GLU A 68 -5.98 -3.24 5.50
N ILE A 69 -5.63 -3.86 6.63
CA ILE A 69 -4.29 -3.68 7.22
C ILE A 69 -3.30 -4.46 6.39
N GLY A 70 -2.52 -3.74 5.58
CA GLY A 70 -1.49 -4.34 4.72
C GLY A 70 -0.25 -4.78 5.50
N VAL A 71 0.20 -3.95 6.45
CA VAL A 71 1.35 -4.23 7.33
C VAL A 71 1.12 -3.63 8.70
N GLN A 72 1.69 -4.29 9.71
CA GLN A 72 1.62 -3.86 11.10
C GLN A 72 2.91 -4.20 11.87
N GLN A 73 3.15 -3.47 12.94
CA GLN A 73 4.26 -3.71 13.87
C GLN A 73 3.80 -3.39 15.29
N GLY A 74 4.09 -4.28 16.25
CA GLY A 74 3.69 -4.11 17.64
C GLY A 74 2.21 -4.37 17.94
N LEU A 75 1.42 -4.80 16.94
CA LEU A 75 0.02 -5.20 17.10
C LEU A 75 -0.11 -6.73 17.17
N PRO A 76 -1.17 -7.27 17.80
CA PRO A 76 -1.49 -8.69 17.76
C PRO A 76 -1.70 -9.21 16.33
N SER A 77 -1.36 -10.46 16.06
CA SER A 77 -1.41 -11.06 14.72
C SER A 77 -2.81 -11.17 14.12
N ASP A 78 -3.83 -11.23 14.96
CA ASP A 78 -5.24 -11.31 14.59
C ASP A 78 -5.87 -9.96 14.18
N VAL A 79 -5.19 -8.85 14.45
CA VAL A 79 -5.66 -7.50 14.05
C VAL A 79 -5.75 -7.35 12.52
N GLY A 80 -4.97 -8.12 11.75
CA GLY A 80 -5.05 -8.13 10.29
C GLY A 80 -6.40 -8.59 9.71
N GLU A 81 -7.24 -9.27 10.49
CA GLU A 81 -8.58 -9.70 10.07
C GLU A 81 -9.65 -8.60 10.24
N PHE A 82 -9.31 -7.47 10.88
CA PHE A 82 -10.22 -6.34 11.04
C PHE A 82 -10.24 -5.48 9.76
N ALA A 83 -11.22 -5.72 8.90
CA ALA A 83 -11.55 -4.77 7.84
C ALA A 83 -12.34 -3.60 8.43
N LEU A 84 -11.71 -2.44 8.54
CA LEU A 84 -12.38 -1.20 8.97
C LEU A 84 -13.10 -0.57 7.78
N LYS A 85 -14.29 -0.02 8.03
CA LYS A 85 -14.98 0.80 7.02
C LYS A 85 -14.48 2.24 7.11
N PRO A 86 -14.42 2.99 5.99
CA PRO A 86 -14.24 4.43 6.03
C PRO A 86 -15.25 5.09 6.99
N GLY A 87 -14.76 5.96 7.88
CA GLY A 87 -15.54 6.55 8.96
C GLY A 87 -15.56 5.75 10.28
N GLN A 88 -15.11 4.52 10.30
CA GLN A 88 -15.08 3.67 11.49
C GLN A 88 -13.73 3.76 12.21
N GLY A 89 -13.76 4.13 13.47
CA GLY A 89 -12.55 4.33 14.26
C GLY A 89 -11.77 5.58 13.85
N ILE A 90 -10.60 5.78 14.44
CA ILE A 90 -9.67 6.87 14.12
C ILE A 90 -9.13 6.70 12.70
N THR A 91 -8.61 5.52 12.40
CA THR A 91 -8.06 5.19 11.08
C THR A 91 -9.12 5.34 9.96
N GLY A 92 -10.34 4.84 10.18
CA GLY A 92 -11.42 4.99 9.20
C GLY A 92 -11.89 6.43 9.04
N TRP A 93 -11.87 7.23 10.12
CA TRP A 93 -12.19 8.66 10.04
C TRP A 93 -11.16 9.40 9.17
N VAL A 94 -9.86 9.16 9.38
CA VAL A 94 -8.79 9.74 8.57
C VAL A 94 -8.91 9.33 7.10
N ALA A 95 -9.25 8.07 6.82
CA ALA A 95 -9.47 7.59 5.46
C ALA A 95 -10.62 8.30 4.75
N LEU A 96 -11.72 8.54 5.47
CA LEU A 96 -12.92 9.18 4.92
C LEU A 96 -12.72 10.68 4.65
N HIS A 97 -12.04 11.39 5.58
CA HIS A 97 -11.91 12.83 5.52
C HIS A 97 -10.62 13.31 4.83
N GLY A 98 -9.63 12.43 4.66
CA GLY A 98 -8.32 12.81 4.12
C GLY A 98 -7.55 13.79 5.01
N GLN A 99 -7.88 13.86 6.31
CA GLN A 99 -7.27 14.78 7.27
C GLN A 99 -6.55 14.00 8.37
N PRO A 100 -5.34 14.44 8.79
CA PRO A 100 -4.63 13.82 9.88
C PRO A 100 -5.35 14.08 11.22
N LEU A 101 -5.19 13.16 12.16
CA LEU A 101 -5.80 13.24 13.48
C LEU A 101 -4.82 12.83 14.57
N LEU A 102 -4.71 13.66 15.62
CA LEU A 102 -4.02 13.35 16.86
C LEU A 102 -5.03 13.17 17.98
N VAL A 103 -4.93 12.08 18.71
CA VAL A 103 -5.72 11.76 19.90
C VAL A 103 -4.78 11.60 21.09
N PRO A 104 -4.58 12.66 21.90
CA PRO A 104 -3.65 12.65 23.03
C PRO A 104 -4.05 11.69 24.16
N ASP A 105 -5.34 11.39 24.31
CA ASP A 105 -5.90 10.40 25.24
C ASP A 105 -7.07 9.65 24.62
N VAL A 106 -6.83 8.40 24.23
CA VAL A 106 -7.84 7.54 23.58
C VAL A 106 -9.01 7.20 24.51
N ALA A 107 -8.85 7.30 25.82
CA ALA A 107 -9.93 7.04 26.77
C ALA A 107 -11.09 8.05 26.69
N HIS A 108 -10.84 9.24 26.14
CA HIS A 108 -11.82 10.29 25.95
C HIS A 108 -12.26 10.49 24.50
N GLU A 109 -11.79 9.62 23.57
CA GLU A 109 -12.12 9.69 22.16
C GLU A 109 -13.24 8.69 21.80
N PRO A 110 -14.46 9.15 21.53
CA PRO A 110 -15.61 8.26 21.27
C PRO A 110 -15.43 7.37 20.02
N ARG A 111 -14.59 7.81 19.07
CA ARG A 111 -14.32 7.06 17.83
C ARG A 111 -13.27 5.96 18.03
N TYR A 112 -12.55 5.95 19.16
CA TYR A 112 -11.47 5.00 19.36
C TYR A 112 -11.98 3.55 19.37
N ILE A 113 -11.30 2.71 18.57
CA ILE A 113 -11.51 1.27 18.53
C ILE A 113 -10.20 0.62 18.95
N SER A 114 -10.22 -0.11 20.06
CA SER A 114 -9.02 -0.74 20.59
C SER A 114 -8.59 -1.92 19.73
N ALA A 115 -7.41 -1.83 19.15
CA ALA A 115 -6.75 -2.93 18.44
C ALA A 115 -5.84 -3.76 19.36
N ARG A 116 -5.35 -3.15 20.45
CA ARG A 116 -4.58 -3.82 21.51
C ARG A 116 -4.79 -3.15 22.86
N ALA A 117 -4.50 -3.87 23.93
CA ALA A 117 -4.53 -3.29 25.28
C ALA A 117 -3.34 -2.33 25.49
N GLY A 118 -3.51 -1.36 26.40
CA GLY A 118 -2.44 -0.46 26.85
C GLY A 118 -2.28 0.83 26.06
N VAL A 119 -2.90 0.97 24.91
CA VAL A 119 -2.84 2.20 24.11
C VAL A 119 -3.42 3.38 24.89
N ARG A 120 -2.69 4.49 24.94
CA ARG A 120 -3.09 5.73 25.62
C ARG A 120 -3.15 6.93 24.67
N CYS A 121 -2.38 6.93 23.61
CA CYS A 121 -2.28 8.00 22.65
C CYS A 121 -2.21 7.42 21.23
N GLU A 122 -2.88 8.06 20.26
CA GLU A 122 -2.90 7.62 18.87
C GLU A 122 -2.76 8.82 17.93
N MET A 123 -2.03 8.66 16.84
CA MET A 123 -2.03 9.60 15.73
C MET A 123 -2.12 8.88 14.41
N ALA A 124 -2.87 9.44 13.48
CA ALA A 124 -3.07 8.88 12.15
C ALA A 124 -2.97 9.96 11.07
N ALA A 125 -2.40 9.59 9.92
CA ALA A 125 -2.27 10.47 8.77
C ALA A 125 -2.63 9.75 7.46
N PRO A 126 -3.26 10.44 6.49
CA PRO A 126 -3.64 9.83 5.22
C PRO A 126 -2.40 9.58 4.33
N LEU A 127 -2.33 8.39 3.76
CA LEU A 127 -1.44 8.08 2.63
C LEU A 127 -2.11 8.61 1.37
N SER A 128 -1.60 9.68 0.80
CA SER A 128 -2.25 10.36 -0.33
C SER A 128 -1.34 10.46 -1.53
N ALA A 129 -1.91 10.28 -2.73
CA ALA A 129 -1.26 10.58 -4.00
C ALA A 129 -2.30 11.12 -4.99
N ASP A 130 -1.91 12.06 -5.84
CA ASP A 130 -2.74 12.67 -6.88
C ASP A 130 -4.09 13.20 -6.35
N GLY A 131 -4.12 13.72 -5.11
CA GLY A 131 -5.31 14.26 -4.47
C GLY A 131 -6.28 13.22 -3.91
N HIS A 132 -5.94 11.93 -3.93
CA HIS A 132 -6.75 10.84 -3.40
C HIS A 132 -6.10 10.19 -2.19
N THR A 133 -6.91 9.81 -1.21
CA THR A 133 -6.46 8.98 -0.08
C THR A 133 -6.40 7.54 -0.53
N LEU A 134 -5.21 6.93 -0.42
CA LEU A 134 -4.94 5.53 -0.76
C LEU A 134 -5.04 4.61 0.47
N GLY A 135 -4.91 5.19 1.65
CA GLY A 135 -4.88 4.49 2.92
C GLY A 135 -4.51 5.41 4.06
N VAL A 136 -4.12 4.83 5.18
CA VAL A 136 -3.77 5.56 6.42
C VAL A 136 -2.57 4.90 7.07
N VAL A 137 -1.64 5.71 7.56
CA VAL A 137 -0.66 5.28 8.56
C VAL A 137 -1.17 5.64 9.94
N ASN A 138 -1.15 4.67 10.85
CA ASN A 138 -1.55 4.80 12.24
C ASN A 138 -0.40 4.46 13.16
N LEU A 139 -0.19 5.26 14.21
CA LEU A 139 0.81 5.04 15.26
C LEU A 139 0.17 5.16 16.63
N ASP A 140 0.46 4.20 17.51
CA ASP A 140 -0.02 4.14 18.87
C ASP A 140 1.11 4.22 19.88
N ALA A 141 0.82 4.79 21.06
CA ALA A 141 1.73 4.80 22.19
C ALA A 141 1.00 4.48 23.52
N ASP A 142 1.72 3.78 24.40
CA ASP A 142 1.23 3.37 25.74
C ASP A 142 1.33 4.52 26.76
N ARG A 143 1.87 5.66 26.35
CA ARG A 143 2.01 6.86 27.17
C ARG A 143 1.02 7.94 26.75
N LEU A 144 0.38 8.54 27.74
CA LEU A 144 -0.50 9.68 27.54
C LEU A 144 0.28 10.87 26.93
N GLY A 145 -0.29 11.49 25.91
CA GLY A 145 0.32 12.64 25.25
C GLY A 145 1.71 12.35 24.65
N ALA A 146 1.96 11.11 24.24
CA ALA A 146 3.25 10.72 23.66
C ALA A 146 3.58 11.45 22.37
N PHE A 147 2.55 11.86 21.63
CA PHE A 147 2.67 12.59 20.38
C PHE A 147 2.20 14.03 20.53
N THR A 148 2.79 14.92 19.75
CA THR A 148 2.49 16.37 19.71
C THR A 148 1.93 16.75 18.33
N ASP A 149 1.38 17.97 18.21
CA ASP A 149 0.97 18.53 16.93
C ASP A 149 2.13 18.63 15.93
N ALA A 150 3.34 18.88 16.41
CA ALA A 150 4.55 18.87 15.59
C ALA A 150 4.85 17.46 15.05
N ASP A 151 4.63 16.41 15.84
CA ASP A 151 4.77 15.03 15.41
C ASP A 151 3.71 14.66 14.37
N LEU A 152 2.46 15.09 14.56
CA LEU A 152 1.40 14.91 13.58
C LEU A 152 1.73 15.58 12.24
N ALA A 153 2.25 16.80 12.28
CA ALA A 153 2.67 17.51 11.07
C ALA A 153 3.82 16.80 10.35
N ARG A 154 4.77 16.20 11.09
CA ARG A 154 5.85 15.36 10.53
C ARG A 154 5.30 14.07 9.94
N LEU A 155 4.44 13.35 10.68
CA LEU A 155 3.80 12.13 10.20
C LEU A 155 3.01 12.39 8.91
N THR A 156 2.30 13.50 8.82
CA THR A 156 1.54 13.89 7.62
C THR A 156 2.44 14.04 6.39
N ARG A 157 3.62 14.65 6.55
CA ARG A 157 4.60 14.76 5.46
C ARG A 157 5.16 13.40 5.04
N TYR A 158 5.49 12.54 6.02
CA TYR A 158 5.99 11.19 5.74
C TYR A 158 4.92 10.32 5.06
N ALA A 159 3.68 10.44 5.52
CA ALA A 159 2.53 9.73 4.92
C ALA A 159 2.27 10.17 3.47
N ALA A 160 2.36 11.45 3.16
CA ALA A 160 2.22 11.96 1.80
C ALA A 160 3.31 11.42 0.86
N GLU A 161 4.58 11.42 1.31
CA GLU A 161 5.68 10.83 0.54
C GLU A 161 5.50 9.32 0.35
N ALA A 162 5.13 8.61 1.43
CA ALA A 162 4.84 7.18 1.39
C ALA A 162 3.70 6.84 0.42
N GLY A 163 2.62 7.63 0.42
CA GLY A 163 1.51 7.50 -0.53
C GLY A 163 1.99 7.63 -1.98
N THR A 164 2.82 8.63 -2.25
CA THR A 164 3.40 8.84 -3.60
C THR A 164 4.26 7.65 -4.04
N VAL A 165 5.10 7.12 -3.16
CA VAL A 165 5.96 5.95 -3.45
C VAL A 165 5.12 4.72 -3.73
N LEU A 166 4.16 4.40 -2.86
CA LEU A 166 3.28 3.24 -3.02
C LEU A 166 2.44 3.33 -4.30
N HIS A 167 1.90 4.51 -4.58
CA HIS A 167 1.13 4.73 -5.81
C HIS A 167 1.96 4.45 -7.07
N ARG A 168 3.20 4.96 -7.13
CA ARG A 168 4.13 4.69 -8.24
C ARG A 168 4.45 3.21 -8.40
N LEU A 169 4.70 2.50 -7.30
CA LEU A 169 4.99 1.07 -7.33
C LEU A 169 3.78 0.27 -7.86
N TRP A 170 2.57 0.57 -7.40
CA TRP A 170 1.35 -0.08 -7.91
C TRP A 170 1.09 0.22 -9.39
N GLN A 171 1.31 1.47 -9.82
CA GLN A 171 1.22 1.81 -11.25
C GLN A 171 2.22 1.00 -12.08
N TYR A 172 3.46 0.88 -11.60
CA TYR A 172 4.49 0.09 -12.27
C TYR A 172 4.14 -1.40 -12.33
N GLU A 173 3.72 -1.98 -11.22
CA GLU A 173 3.28 -3.39 -11.16
C GLU A 173 2.12 -3.66 -12.12
N ARG A 174 1.13 -2.77 -12.13
CA ARG A 174 -0.03 -2.85 -13.04
C ARG A 174 0.39 -2.75 -14.52
N LEU A 175 1.28 -1.81 -14.83
CA LEU A 175 1.78 -1.64 -16.20
C LEU A 175 2.56 -2.88 -16.64
N ARG A 176 3.41 -3.42 -15.77
CA ARG A 176 4.18 -4.65 -16.03
C ARG A 176 3.27 -5.84 -16.29
N ALA A 177 2.24 -6.03 -15.45
CA ALA A 177 1.26 -7.09 -15.65
C ALA A 177 0.51 -6.95 -16.99
N HIS A 178 0.10 -5.74 -17.35
CA HIS A 178 -0.54 -5.46 -18.64
C HIS A 178 0.38 -5.74 -19.83
N SER A 179 1.64 -5.31 -19.74
CA SER A 179 2.64 -5.59 -20.78
C SER A 179 2.85 -7.09 -20.98
N GLN A 180 2.93 -7.84 -19.88
CA GLN A 180 3.05 -9.30 -19.92
C GLN A 180 1.84 -9.95 -20.60
N GLN A 181 0.64 -9.50 -20.27
CA GLN A 181 -0.60 -9.99 -20.92
C GLN A 181 -0.58 -9.73 -22.43
N LEU A 182 -0.19 -8.52 -22.86
CA LEU A 182 -0.09 -8.19 -24.29
C LEU A 182 0.96 -9.05 -25.00
N THR A 183 2.12 -9.28 -24.40
CA THR A 183 3.16 -10.16 -24.96
C THR A 183 2.61 -11.57 -25.17
N THR A 184 1.93 -12.13 -24.17
CA THR A 184 1.32 -13.47 -24.28
C THR A 184 0.27 -13.53 -25.39
N LEU A 185 -0.55 -12.48 -25.56
CA LEU A 185 -1.53 -12.40 -26.65
C LEU A 185 -0.88 -12.37 -28.04
N VAL A 186 0.24 -11.62 -28.18
CA VAL A 186 1.01 -11.57 -29.44
C VAL A 186 1.62 -12.94 -29.75
N GLU A 187 2.21 -13.62 -28.76
CA GLU A 187 2.77 -14.96 -28.92
C GLU A 187 1.71 -15.98 -29.36
N LEU A 188 0.51 -15.91 -28.75
CA LEU A 188 -0.64 -16.72 -29.17
C LEU A 188 -1.05 -16.43 -30.62
N GLY A 189 -1.13 -15.15 -30.99
CA GLY A 189 -1.45 -14.75 -32.36
C GLY A 189 -0.43 -15.28 -33.36
N HIS A 190 0.86 -15.22 -33.05
CA HIS A 190 1.91 -15.81 -33.88
C HIS A 190 1.81 -17.34 -34.00
N ALA A 191 1.53 -18.03 -32.89
CA ALA A 191 1.36 -19.48 -32.90
C ALA A 191 0.16 -19.92 -33.77
N LEU A 192 -0.91 -19.13 -33.79
CA LEU A 192 -2.09 -19.41 -34.64
C LEU A 192 -1.79 -19.20 -36.14
N VAL A 193 -0.89 -18.27 -36.49
CA VAL A 193 -0.57 -17.96 -37.91
C VAL A 193 0.49 -18.89 -38.49
N THR A 194 1.41 -19.41 -37.68
CA THR A 194 2.50 -20.31 -38.09
C THR A 194 2.06 -21.74 -37.97
N GLN A 195 1.20 -22.23 -38.86
CA GLN A 195 0.83 -23.66 -39.17
C GLN A 195 1.41 -24.71 -38.21
N LEU A 196 1.10 -24.61 -36.93
CA LEU A 196 1.35 -25.68 -35.95
C LEU A 196 0.39 -26.83 -36.23
N ALA A 197 0.83 -28.08 -35.98
CA ALA A 197 -0.10 -29.20 -35.98
C ALA A 197 -1.26 -28.89 -35.01
N PRO A 198 -2.51 -29.26 -35.34
CA PRO A 198 -3.68 -28.89 -34.52
C PRO A 198 -3.53 -29.19 -33.03
N GLU A 199 -2.87 -30.29 -32.69
CA GLU A 199 -2.64 -30.72 -31.30
C GLU A 199 -1.64 -29.81 -30.56
N GLU A 200 -0.57 -29.33 -31.23
CA GLU A 200 0.38 -28.40 -30.66
C GLU A 200 -0.24 -27.02 -30.45
N LEU A 201 -1.10 -26.59 -31.36
CA LEU A 201 -1.87 -25.37 -31.26
C LEU A 201 -2.80 -25.40 -30.02
N LEU A 202 -3.57 -26.47 -29.85
CA LEU A 202 -4.50 -26.65 -28.74
C LEU A 202 -3.77 -26.67 -27.40
N SER A 203 -2.61 -27.33 -27.33
CA SER A 203 -1.75 -27.36 -26.14
C SER A 203 -1.22 -25.96 -25.80
N THR A 204 -0.74 -25.20 -26.78
CA THR A 204 -0.23 -23.83 -26.59
C THR A 204 -1.33 -22.89 -26.13
N LEU A 205 -2.54 -23.00 -26.72
CA LEU A 205 -3.71 -22.20 -26.32
C LEU A 205 -4.12 -22.45 -24.87
N THR A 206 -4.16 -23.72 -24.45
CA THR A 206 -4.55 -24.05 -23.07
C THR A 206 -3.52 -23.60 -22.04
N GLN A 207 -2.22 -23.76 -22.33
CA GLN A 207 -1.14 -23.29 -21.45
C GLN A 207 -1.13 -21.76 -21.31
N SER A 208 -1.24 -21.06 -22.44
CA SER A 208 -1.23 -19.61 -22.47
C SER A 208 -2.48 -19.01 -21.84
N GLY A 209 -3.65 -19.59 -22.09
CA GLY A 209 -4.89 -19.20 -21.44
C GLY A 209 -4.83 -19.37 -19.93
N ARG A 210 -4.25 -20.46 -19.45
CA ARG A 210 -4.03 -20.68 -18.01
C ARG A 210 -3.11 -19.62 -17.40
N ALA A 211 -2.02 -19.27 -18.09
CA ALA A 211 -1.08 -18.25 -17.63
C ALA A 211 -1.68 -16.84 -17.67
N LEU A 212 -2.38 -16.49 -18.75
CA LEU A 212 -2.98 -15.17 -18.96
C LEU A 212 -4.03 -14.82 -17.89
N PHE A 213 -4.88 -15.81 -17.55
CA PHE A 213 -5.97 -15.60 -16.59
C PHE A 213 -5.61 -16.05 -15.16
N ASN A 214 -4.36 -16.44 -14.91
CA ASN A 214 -3.91 -17.03 -13.64
C ASN A 214 -4.85 -18.15 -13.14
N ALA A 215 -5.37 -18.95 -14.09
CA ALA A 215 -6.35 -19.98 -13.81
C ALA A 215 -5.68 -21.29 -13.37
N ARG A 216 -6.31 -22.00 -12.43
CA ARG A 216 -5.84 -23.32 -11.98
C ARG A 216 -6.01 -24.39 -13.07
N LEU A 217 -7.00 -24.21 -13.94
CA LEU A 217 -7.36 -25.15 -15.01
C LEU A 217 -7.86 -24.36 -16.22
N CYS A 218 -7.42 -24.76 -17.41
CA CYS A 218 -7.95 -24.31 -18.70
C CYS A 218 -8.25 -25.55 -19.53
N LEU A 219 -9.48 -25.66 -20.02
CA LEU A 219 -9.94 -26.78 -20.87
C LEU A 219 -10.35 -26.21 -22.22
N LEU A 220 -9.97 -26.91 -23.28
CA LEU A 220 -10.37 -26.61 -24.62
C LEU A 220 -11.08 -27.84 -25.19
N HIS A 221 -12.28 -27.64 -25.70
CA HIS A 221 -13.09 -28.69 -26.30
C HIS A 221 -13.21 -28.43 -27.79
N ASP A 222 -12.90 -29.46 -28.60
CA ASP A 222 -13.24 -29.49 -30.02
C ASP A 222 -14.67 -29.95 -30.21
N TYR A 223 -15.39 -29.31 -31.12
CA TYR A 223 -16.76 -29.71 -31.48
C TYR A 223 -16.80 -30.49 -32.82
N ASP A 224 -17.06 -31.80 -32.73
CA ASP A 224 -17.34 -32.63 -33.89
C ASP A 224 -18.78 -32.40 -34.39
N GLY A 225 -18.91 -31.59 -35.43
CA GLY A 225 -20.23 -31.23 -36.00
C GLY A 225 -21.00 -32.39 -36.64
N GLU A 226 -20.32 -33.46 -37.07
CA GLU A 226 -20.97 -34.65 -37.62
C GLU A 226 -21.56 -35.54 -36.54
N ARG A 227 -20.81 -35.71 -35.43
CA ARG A 227 -21.21 -36.52 -34.28
C ARG A 227 -21.97 -35.73 -33.22
N ARG A 228 -21.99 -34.41 -33.32
CA ARG A 228 -22.56 -33.51 -32.33
C ARG A 228 -21.99 -33.72 -30.90
N GLU A 229 -20.72 -34.02 -30.81
CA GLU A 229 -20.03 -34.30 -29.55
C GLU A 229 -18.90 -33.31 -29.31
N LEU A 230 -18.65 -33.04 -28.03
CA LEU A 230 -17.47 -32.28 -27.58
C LEU A 230 -16.36 -33.30 -27.26
N ARG A 231 -15.15 -33.05 -27.78
CA ARG A 231 -13.94 -33.84 -27.48
C ARG A 231 -12.98 -32.96 -26.70
N LEU A 232 -12.27 -33.54 -25.73
CA LEU A 232 -11.26 -32.89 -24.91
C LEU A 232 -9.93 -32.98 -25.62
#